data_5e1a0087e2870fddfedb9f8c5f269de3
#
_entry.id   5e1a0087e2870fddfedb9f8c5f269de3
#
_cell.length_a   1.000
_cell.length_b   1.000
_cell.length_c   1.000
_cell.angle_alpha   90.00
_cell.angle_beta   90.00
_cell.angle_gamma   90.00
#
_symmetry.space_group_name_H-M   'P 1'
#
loop_
_entity.id
_entity.type
_entity.pdbx_description
1 polymer ?
#
loop_
_entity_poly.entity_id
_entity_poly.type
_entity_poly.pdbx_seq_one_letter_code
_entity_poly.pdbx_strand_id
1 'polypeptide(L)'
;MINNGSGEKENLYATAVVAKPGKKALAYFLDYCLTLVFSILLFALFDLISLAVPSYTNLKDETSKAQTNLYQIIYDSHLSSYDDGNVFMFEDKIVENYVYGIVLSSSSDETLSKMNQYKDKEKMDKETDRIFYYYNNYRVKNKNLFEGDSYIGDEYLSKVFPKSKSYFEIKDGYPILNINSATLLNDYILYSKNENGKIIYDSIKTDYRNAYKDCMNDIQTSKSYKETLTKFNNEKNTILMTRGSFLIIGYILATAISYILFPLIFK
;
A
#
# COMPACT_ATOMS: atom_id res chain seq x y z
N MET A 1 68.36 -58.06 -34.76
CA MET A 1 67.27 -57.25 -35.46
C MET A 1 66.39 -56.66 -34.41
N ILE A 2 66.56 -55.40 -34.13
CA ILE A 2 65.79 -54.64 -33.13
C ILE A 2 64.71 -53.92 -33.93
N ASN A 3 63.47 -54.30 -33.67
CA ASN A 3 62.32 -53.70 -34.31
C ASN A 3 61.84 -52.45 -33.47
N ASN A 4 62.17 -51.24 -33.95
CA ASN A 4 61.73 -50.00 -33.34
C ASN A 4 60.27 -49.72 -33.76
N GLY A 5 59.39 -50.17 -32.94
CA GLY A 5 57.97 -49.71 -33.05
C GLY A 5 57.84 -48.27 -32.58
N SER A 6 57.95 -47.33 -33.50
CA SER A 6 57.51 -45.93 -33.25
C SER A 6 56.00 -45.89 -33.18
N GLY A 7 55.48 -45.98 -31.98
CA GLY A 7 54.05 -45.70 -31.76
C GLY A 7 53.72 -44.22 -32.10
N GLU A 8 53.11 -44.06 -33.23
CA GLU A 8 52.45 -42.80 -33.54
C GLU A 8 51.43 -42.49 -32.42
N LYS A 9 51.78 -41.53 -31.58
CA LYS A 9 50.75 -40.86 -30.73
C LYS A 9 49.89 -40.13 -31.68
N GLU A 10 48.77 -40.73 -32.07
CA GLU A 10 47.65 -39.99 -32.73
C GLU A 10 47.40 -38.74 -31.95
N ASN A 11 47.58 -37.58 -32.63
CA ASN A 11 47.35 -36.28 -32.09
C ASN A 11 45.82 -36.08 -32.02
N LEU A 12 45.24 -36.50 -30.92
CA LEU A 12 43.83 -36.38 -30.59
C LEU A 12 43.29 -34.95 -30.74
N TYR A 13 44.18 -33.97 -30.92
CA TYR A 13 43.83 -32.55 -31.12
C TYR A 13 43.68 -32.15 -32.59
N ALA A 14 44.08 -33.02 -33.55
CA ALA A 14 44.04 -32.66 -34.98
C ALA A 14 42.65 -32.70 -35.64
N THR A 15 41.65 -33.23 -34.95
CA THR A 15 40.27 -33.33 -35.45
C THR A 15 39.27 -32.41 -34.75
N ALA A 16 39.70 -31.48 -33.91
CA ALA A 16 38.84 -30.52 -33.30
C ALA A 16 38.29 -29.52 -34.36
N VAL A 17 37.14 -29.84 -34.94
CA VAL A 17 36.46 -28.94 -35.85
C VAL A 17 36.04 -27.71 -35.09
N VAL A 18 36.67 -26.58 -35.39
CA VAL A 18 36.30 -25.30 -34.79
C VAL A 18 34.85 -24.96 -35.16
N ALA A 19 33.96 -25.00 -34.20
CA ALA A 19 32.57 -24.72 -34.43
C ALA A 19 32.40 -23.31 -35.01
N LYS A 20 31.48 -23.14 -36.00
CA LYS A 20 31.16 -21.85 -36.59
C LYS A 20 30.73 -20.87 -35.52
N PRO A 21 31.04 -19.55 -35.67
CA PRO A 21 30.73 -18.54 -34.65
C PRO A 21 29.27 -18.58 -34.17
N GLY A 22 28.31 -18.78 -35.08
CA GLY A 22 26.88 -18.86 -34.74
C GLY A 22 26.54 -20.06 -33.85
N LYS A 23 27.22 -21.24 -34.05
CA LYS A 23 26.98 -22.38 -33.15
C LYS A 23 27.58 -22.17 -31.77
N LYS A 24 28.69 -21.46 -31.66
CA LYS A 24 29.27 -21.05 -30.38
C LYS A 24 28.35 -20.09 -29.63
N ALA A 25 27.85 -19.06 -30.32
CA ALA A 25 26.90 -18.09 -29.74
C ALA A 25 25.63 -18.78 -29.24
N LEU A 26 25.06 -19.72 -30.00
CA LEU A 26 23.90 -20.49 -29.57
C LEU A 26 24.20 -21.37 -28.35
N ALA A 27 25.35 -22.02 -28.29
CA ALA A 27 25.75 -22.81 -27.12
C ALA A 27 25.86 -21.93 -25.87
N TYR A 28 26.53 -20.78 -25.94
CA TYR A 28 26.61 -19.85 -24.83
C TYR A 28 25.24 -19.34 -24.39
N PHE A 29 24.36 -19.09 -25.33
CA PHE A 29 22.97 -18.66 -25.01
C PHE A 29 22.21 -19.75 -24.26
N LEU A 30 22.30 -21.00 -24.71
CA LEU A 30 21.68 -22.15 -24.06
C LEU A 30 22.25 -22.38 -22.64
N ASP A 31 23.60 -22.30 -22.51
CA ASP A 31 24.26 -22.40 -21.21
C ASP A 31 23.77 -21.30 -20.24
N TYR A 32 23.65 -20.09 -20.73
CA TYR A 32 23.10 -18.97 -19.95
C TYR A 32 21.66 -19.24 -19.52
N CYS A 33 20.80 -19.68 -20.43
CA CYS A 33 19.40 -20.01 -20.13
C CYS A 33 19.31 -21.13 -19.09
N LEU A 34 20.10 -22.18 -19.23
CA LEU A 34 20.15 -23.32 -18.28
C LEU A 34 20.66 -22.87 -16.91
N THR A 35 21.71 -22.08 -16.87
CA THR A 35 22.24 -21.51 -15.62
C THR A 35 21.21 -20.68 -14.93
N LEU A 36 20.43 -19.89 -15.68
CA LEU A 36 19.36 -19.05 -15.14
C LEU A 36 18.22 -19.89 -14.55
N VAL A 37 17.80 -20.95 -15.25
CA VAL A 37 16.78 -21.89 -14.74
C VAL A 37 17.25 -22.56 -13.45
N PHE A 38 18.49 -23.10 -13.43
CA PHE A 38 19.06 -23.69 -12.22
C PHE A 38 19.17 -22.68 -11.07
N SER A 39 19.56 -21.45 -11.36
CA SER A 39 19.62 -20.36 -10.37
C SER A 39 18.25 -20.11 -9.72
N ILE A 40 17.19 -20.06 -10.53
CA ILE A 40 15.82 -19.87 -10.03
C ILE A 40 15.39 -21.05 -9.16
N LEU A 41 15.70 -22.30 -9.57
CA LEU A 41 15.37 -23.49 -8.80
C LEU A 41 16.12 -23.53 -7.46
N LEU A 42 17.41 -23.19 -7.45
CA LEU A 42 18.19 -23.10 -6.23
C LEU A 42 17.70 -21.98 -5.32
N PHE A 43 17.35 -20.83 -5.88
CA PHE A 43 16.73 -19.74 -5.11
C PHE A 43 15.41 -20.19 -4.45
N ALA A 44 14.53 -20.86 -5.19
CA ALA A 44 13.28 -21.40 -4.64
C ALA A 44 13.55 -22.42 -3.52
N LEU A 45 14.56 -23.27 -3.68
CA LEU A 45 14.97 -24.22 -2.65
C LEU A 45 15.48 -23.49 -1.39
N PHE A 46 16.30 -22.44 -1.55
CA PHE A 46 16.77 -21.64 -0.42
C PHE A 46 15.62 -20.89 0.27
N ASP A 47 14.66 -20.37 -0.49
CA ASP A 47 13.47 -19.72 0.10
C ASP A 47 12.64 -20.73 0.91
N LEU A 48 12.48 -21.96 0.42
CA LEU A 48 11.82 -23.05 1.16
C LEU A 48 12.59 -23.43 2.43
N ILE A 49 13.92 -23.59 2.35
CA ILE A 49 14.75 -23.90 3.52
C ILE A 49 14.68 -22.75 4.53
N SER A 50 14.70 -21.51 4.08
CA SER A 50 14.62 -20.35 4.96
C SER A 50 13.32 -20.30 5.76
N LEU A 51 12.20 -20.80 5.21
CA LEU A 51 10.93 -20.93 5.94
C LEU A 51 11.01 -21.91 7.11
N ALA A 52 11.94 -22.85 7.09
CA ALA A 52 12.19 -23.76 8.20
C ALA A 52 13.12 -23.17 9.27
N VAL A 53 13.71 -22.00 9.02
CA VAL A 53 14.60 -21.32 9.96
C VAL A 53 13.79 -20.40 10.87
N PRO A 54 13.71 -20.68 12.19
CA PRO A 54 12.88 -19.88 13.11
C PRO A 54 13.18 -18.38 13.09
N SER A 55 14.44 -17.99 12.94
CA SER A 55 14.81 -16.56 12.89
C SER A 55 14.23 -15.83 11.68
N TYR A 56 14.12 -16.49 10.53
CA TYR A 56 13.58 -15.92 9.32
C TYR A 56 12.04 -15.84 9.36
N THR A 57 11.39 -16.88 9.87
CA THR A 57 9.93 -16.87 10.11
C THR A 57 9.54 -15.82 11.12
N ASN A 58 10.25 -15.71 12.23
CA ASN A 58 10.00 -14.66 13.23
C ASN A 58 10.14 -13.27 12.61
N LEU A 59 11.14 -13.03 11.77
CA LEU A 59 11.33 -11.76 11.06
C LEU A 59 10.14 -11.44 10.13
N LYS A 60 9.62 -12.43 9.39
CA LYS A 60 8.41 -12.26 8.58
C LYS A 60 7.19 -11.93 9.41
N ASP A 61 7.01 -12.62 10.55
CA ASP A 61 5.89 -12.41 11.46
C ASP A 61 5.96 -11.01 12.11
N GLU A 62 7.16 -10.58 12.51
CA GLU A 62 7.35 -9.22 13.06
C GLU A 62 7.10 -8.15 12.00
N THR A 63 7.55 -8.34 10.78
CA THR A 63 7.26 -7.42 9.67
C THR A 63 5.75 -7.33 9.40
N SER A 64 5.06 -8.47 9.39
CA SER A 64 3.60 -8.51 9.25
C SER A 64 2.90 -7.80 10.40
N LYS A 65 3.32 -8.03 11.65
CA LYS A 65 2.80 -7.33 12.82
C LYS A 65 3.04 -5.82 12.75
N ALA A 66 4.24 -5.40 12.34
CA ALA A 66 4.56 -3.98 12.19
C ALA A 66 3.68 -3.32 11.12
N GLN A 67 3.42 -4.01 10.00
CA GLN A 67 2.48 -3.55 8.97
C GLN A 67 1.06 -3.44 9.51
N THR A 68 0.58 -4.45 10.22
CA THR A 68 -0.75 -4.45 10.85
C THR A 68 -0.87 -3.30 11.85
N ASN A 69 0.17 -3.04 12.63
CA ASN A 69 0.18 -1.93 13.59
C ASN A 69 0.10 -0.56 12.90
N LEU A 70 0.74 -0.38 11.74
CA LEU A 70 0.62 0.86 10.96
C LEU A 70 -0.84 1.09 10.52
N TYR A 71 -1.49 0.05 9.99
CA TYR A 71 -2.91 0.14 9.63
C TYR A 71 -3.80 0.37 10.85
N GLN A 72 -3.48 -0.26 11.98
CA GLN A 72 -4.23 -0.11 13.22
C GLN A 72 -4.18 1.32 13.74
N ILE A 73 -3.02 2.00 13.68
CA ILE A 73 -2.89 3.41 14.07
C ILE A 73 -3.83 4.29 13.25
N ILE A 74 -3.88 4.06 11.92
CA ILE A 74 -4.78 4.82 11.04
C ILE A 74 -6.25 4.47 11.30
N TYR A 75 -6.56 3.20 11.54
CA TYR A 75 -7.90 2.74 11.88
C TYR A 75 -8.40 3.33 13.19
N ASP A 76 -7.59 3.30 14.24
CA ASP A 76 -7.93 3.85 15.57
C ASP A 76 -8.15 5.36 15.53
N SER A 77 -7.52 6.05 14.58
CA SER A 77 -7.74 7.48 14.35
C SER A 77 -9.05 7.80 13.66
N HIS A 78 -9.81 6.81 13.21
CA HIS A 78 -10.99 6.92 12.35
C HIS A 78 -10.77 7.55 10.97
N LEU A 79 -9.55 7.90 10.60
CA LEU A 79 -9.26 8.44 9.25
C LEU A 79 -9.33 7.37 8.16
N SER A 80 -9.46 6.11 8.54
CA SER A 80 -9.75 5.01 7.62
C SER A 80 -10.67 3.99 8.25
N SER A 81 -11.32 3.19 7.42
CA SER A 81 -12.11 2.03 7.84
C SER A 81 -12.06 0.99 6.74
N TYR A 82 -12.47 -0.23 7.09
CA TYR A 82 -12.74 -1.25 6.09
C TYR A 82 -14.19 -1.12 5.60
N ASP A 83 -14.42 -1.30 4.30
CA ASP A 83 -15.76 -1.48 3.77
C ASP A 83 -16.28 -2.91 4.04
N ASP A 84 -17.51 -3.19 3.65
CA ASP A 84 -18.15 -4.49 3.87
C ASP A 84 -17.41 -5.67 3.21
N GLY A 85 -16.50 -5.39 2.25
CA GLY A 85 -15.64 -6.37 1.61
C GLY A 85 -14.24 -6.49 2.25
N ASN A 86 -14.01 -5.95 3.44
CA ASN A 86 -12.69 -5.82 4.09
C ASN A 86 -11.65 -5.05 3.26
N VAL A 87 -12.10 -4.18 2.36
CA VAL A 87 -11.22 -3.30 1.59
C VAL A 87 -11.00 -2.01 2.36
N PHE A 88 -9.73 -1.65 2.52
CA PHE A 88 -9.36 -0.40 3.18
C PHE A 88 -9.81 0.80 2.34
N MET A 89 -10.60 1.70 2.93
CA MET A 89 -11.15 2.84 2.21
C MET A 89 -10.08 3.90 1.94
N PHE A 90 -10.04 4.35 0.69
CA PHE A 90 -9.15 5.43 0.26
C PHE A 90 -9.77 6.81 0.47
N GLU A 91 -8.92 7.83 0.47
CA GLU A 91 -9.26 9.24 0.66
C GLU A 91 -10.52 9.68 -0.12
N ASP A 92 -10.59 9.39 -1.42
CA ASP A 92 -11.69 9.83 -2.27
C ASP A 92 -13.05 9.29 -1.79
N LYS A 93 -13.11 8.02 -1.42
CA LYS A 93 -14.34 7.40 -0.91
C LYS A 93 -14.76 7.98 0.44
N ILE A 94 -13.79 8.27 1.31
CA ILE A 94 -14.02 8.88 2.62
C ILE A 94 -14.57 10.30 2.46
N VAL A 95 -13.95 11.09 1.60
CA VAL A 95 -14.39 12.47 1.32
C VAL A 95 -15.78 12.51 0.70
N GLU A 96 -16.06 11.61 -0.25
CA GLU A 96 -17.39 11.51 -0.85
C GLU A 96 -18.44 11.08 0.15
N ASN A 97 -18.17 10.05 0.93
CA ASN A 97 -19.10 9.58 1.96
C ASN A 97 -19.43 10.68 2.97
N TYR A 98 -18.45 11.52 3.33
CA TYR A 98 -18.72 12.67 4.20
C TYR A 98 -19.68 13.67 3.56
N VAL A 99 -19.43 14.08 2.32
CA VAL A 99 -20.28 15.06 1.63
C VAL A 99 -21.71 14.53 1.48
N TYR A 100 -21.87 13.28 1.11
CA TYR A 100 -23.19 12.63 1.08
C TYR A 100 -23.82 12.55 2.46
N GLY A 101 -23.06 12.18 3.48
CA GLY A 101 -23.55 12.07 4.86
C GLY A 101 -24.08 13.38 5.40
N ILE A 102 -23.38 14.51 5.16
CA ILE A 102 -23.80 15.81 5.64
C ILE A 102 -25.06 16.33 4.92
N VAL A 103 -25.23 15.97 3.64
CA VAL A 103 -26.47 16.27 2.90
C VAL A 103 -27.64 15.49 3.49
N LEU A 104 -27.44 14.20 3.74
CA LEU A 104 -28.47 13.33 4.31
C LEU A 104 -28.90 13.77 5.71
N SER A 105 -27.92 14.13 6.56
CA SER A 105 -28.22 14.61 7.93
C SER A 105 -28.92 15.97 7.95
N SER A 106 -28.72 16.78 6.92
CA SER A 106 -29.33 18.14 6.80
C SER A 106 -30.63 18.14 5.99
N SER A 107 -30.95 17.02 5.32
CA SER A 107 -32.15 16.92 4.48
C SER A 107 -33.35 16.37 5.26
N SER A 108 -34.52 17.01 5.09
CA SER A 108 -35.82 16.48 5.50
C SER A 108 -36.48 15.59 4.43
N ASP A 109 -35.79 15.36 3.28
CA ASP A 109 -36.38 14.67 2.14
C ASP A 109 -36.26 13.13 2.31
N GLU A 110 -37.42 12.45 2.34
CA GLU A 110 -37.49 10.98 2.36
C GLU A 110 -36.85 10.33 1.15
N THR A 111 -36.66 11.02 0.04
CA THR A 111 -36.10 10.49 -1.20
C THR A 111 -34.61 10.20 -1.04
N LEU A 112 -33.89 11.05 -0.32
CA LEU A 112 -32.48 10.83 0.01
C LEU A 112 -32.29 9.68 0.99
N SER A 113 -33.21 9.53 1.95
CA SER A 113 -33.18 8.40 2.91
C SER A 113 -33.39 7.04 2.24
N LYS A 114 -33.89 7.02 1.01
CA LYS A 114 -34.14 5.80 0.19
C LYS A 114 -32.98 5.42 -0.72
N MET A 115 -31.90 6.22 -0.82
CA MET A 115 -30.69 5.80 -1.54
C MET A 115 -30.05 4.61 -0.84
N ASN A 116 -30.09 3.46 -1.50
CA ASN A 116 -29.74 2.13 -0.93
C ASN A 116 -28.34 2.05 -0.30
N GLN A 117 -27.41 2.87 -0.73
CA GLN A 117 -26.04 2.90 -0.23
C GLN A 117 -25.86 3.72 1.06
N TYR A 118 -26.91 4.42 1.51
CA TYR A 118 -26.89 5.32 2.68
C TYR A 118 -28.03 5.05 3.66
N LYS A 119 -28.48 3.79 3.73
CA LYS A 119 -29.61 3.37 4.57
C LYS A 119 -29.42 3.53 6.08
N ASP A 120 -28.19 3.58 6.54
CA ASP A 120 -27.87 3.70 7.96
C ASP A 120 -27.65 5.16 8.36
N LYS A 121 -28.75 5.90 8.49
CA LYS A 121 -28.73 7.31 8.90
C LYS A 121 -28.10 7.51 10.29
N GLU A 122 -28.29 6.59 11.23
CA GLU A 122 -27.71 6.66 12.58
C GLU A 122 -26.19 6.46 12.58
N LYS A 123 -25.65 5.62 11.68
CA LYS A 123 -24.21 5.47 11.50
C LYS A 123 -23.55 6.68 10.83
N MET A 124 -24.31 7.46 10.08
CA MET A 124 -23.78 8.59 9.32
C MET A 124 -23.66 9.89 10.15
N ASP A 125 -24.37 10.03 11.27
CA ASP A 125 -24.46 11.31 11.97
C ASP A 125 -23.19 11.73 12.71
N LYS A 126 -22.51 10.84 13.42
CA LYS A 126 -21.35 11.19 14.24
C LYS A 126 -20.04 10.51 13.81
N GLU A 127 -20.15 9.30 13.28
CA GLU A 127 -18.99 8.53 12.82
C GLU A 127 -18.57 8.89 11.40
N THR A 128 -19.42 9.61 10.66
CA THR A 128 -19.16 10.00 9.27
C THR A 128 -18.21 11.19 9.18
N ASP A 129 -18.25 12.10 10.13
CA ASP A 129 -17.26 13.18 10.21
C ASP A 129 -15.99 12.68 10.91
N ARG A 130 -15.16 12.01 10.13
CA ARG A 130 -13.92 11.37 10.59
C ARG A 130 -12.91 12.37 11.10
N ILE A 131 -12.89 13.58 10.52
CA ILE A 131 -11.99 14.66 10.95
C ILE A 131 -12.46 15.21 12.29
N PHE A 132 -13.78 15.34 12.50
CA PHE A 132 -14.32 15.73 13.80
C PHE A 132 -13.95 14.71 14.88
N TYR A 133 -14.12 13.41 14.59
CA TYR A 133 -13.72 12.35 15.50
C TYR A 133 -12.22 12.40 15.78
N TYR A 134 -11.39 12.60 14.76
CA TYR A 134 -9.95 12.70 14.90
C TYR A 134 -9.56 13.78 15.91
N TYR A 135 -10.05 15.00 15.74
CA TYR A 135 -9.70 16.11 16.64
C TYR A 135 -10.29 15.95 18.04
N ASN A 136 -11.54 15.49 18.14
CA ASN A 136 -12.29 15.54 19.40
C ASN A 136 -12.25 14.24 20.21
N ASN A 137 -11.80 13.14 19.63
CA ASN A 137 -11.69 11.87 20.31
C ASN A 137 -10.26 11.32 20.26
N TYR A 138 -9.72 11.10 19.07
CA TYR A 138 -8.41 10.44 18.93
C TYR A 138 -7.27 11.30 19.47
N ARG A 139 -7.17 12.56 19.09
CA ARG A 139 -6.14 13.47 19.62
C ARG A 139 -6.27 13.70 21.12
N VAL A 140 -7.50 13.85 21.60
CA VAL A 140 -7.76 14.04 23.03
C VAL A 140 -7.31 12.84 23.86
N LYS A 141 -7.55 11.62 23.37
CA LYS A 141 -7.09 10.39 24.03
C LYS A 141 -5.57 10.23 23.97
N ASN A 142 -4.94 10.71 22.92
CA ASN A 142 -3.52 10.52 22.61
C ASN A 142 -2.71 11.83 22.75
N LYS A 143 -3.04 12.67 23.73
CA LYS A 143 -2.36 13.97 23.98
C LYS A 143 -0.85 13.89 24.04
N ASN A 144 -0.30 12.76 24.45
CA ASN A 144 1.16 12.55 24.55
C ASN A 144 1.84 12.43 23.16
N LEU A 145 1.07 12.18 22.12
CA LEU A 145 1.56 11.98 20.74
C LEU A 145 1.39 13.21 19.87
N PHE A 146 0.48 14.13 20.26
CA PHE A 146 0.09 15.28 19.47
C PHE A 146 0.08 16.54 20.29
N GLU A 147 0.54 17.64 19.68
CA GLU A 147 0.35 18.98 20.22
C GLU A 147 -0.96 19.55 19.66
N GLY A 148 -1.70 20.25 20.51
CA GLY A 148 -2.90 20.99 20.11
C GLY A 148 -4.21 20.47 20.70
N ASP A 149 -5.20 21.34 20.64
CA ASP A 149 -6.49 21.18 21.29
C ASP A 149 -7.51 20.47 20.37
N SER A 150 -8.64 20.12 20.97
CA SER A 150 -9.85 19.74 20.24
C SER A 150 -10.49 20.99 19.63
N TYR A 151 -11.07 20.86 18.44
CA TYR A 151 -11.78 21.94 17.77
C TYR A 151 -13.28 21.64 17.76
N ILE A 152 -14.07 22.57 18.25
CA ILE A 152 -15.53 22.45 18.31
C ILE A 152 -16.22 23.69 17.70
N GLY A 153 -17.42 23.50 17.23
CA GLY A 153 -18.27 24.60 16.74
C GLY A 153 -17.61 25.44 15.64
N ASP A 154 -17.61 26.73 15.79
CA ASP A 154 -17.05 27.69 14.83
C ASP A 154 -15.56 27.54 14.61
N GLU A 155 -14.82 27.09 15.60
CA GLU A 155 -13.38 26.84 15.49
C GLU A 155 -13.13 25.63 14.56
N TYR A 156 -13.91 24.56 14.73
CA TYR A 156 -13.86 23.42 13.84
C TYR A 156 -14.18 23.81 12.39
N LEU A 157 -15.27 24.59 12.18
CA LEU A 157 -15.62 25.09 10.85
C LEU A 157 -14.49 25.91 10.23
N SER A 158 -13.88 26.78 11.01
CA SER A 158 -12.77 27.63 10.51
C SER A 158 -11.52 26.80 10.16
N LYS A 159 -11.28 25.71 10.89
CA LYS A 159 -10.14 24.80 10.67
C LYS A 159 -10.36 23.90 9.48
N VAL A 160 -11.53 23.29 9.36
CA VAL A 160 -11.80 22.23 8.38
C VAL A 160 -12.42 22.78 7.10
N PHE A 161 -13.20 23.86 7.18
CA PHE A 161 -13.93 24.46 6.07
C PHE A 161 -13.58 25.94 5.86
N PRO A 162 -12.30 26.30 5.70
CA PRO A 162 -11.89 27.71 5.65
C PRO A 162 -12.56 28.50 4.52
N LYS A 163 -12.88 27.85 3.39
CA LYS A 163 -13.52 28.48 2.22
C LYS A 163 -15.03 28.26 2.16
N SER A 164 -15.50 27.16 2.72
CA SER A 164 -16.90 26.76 2.67
C SER A 164 -17.67 26.98 3.98
N LYS A 165 -17.06 27.62 4.97
CA LYS A 165 -17.66 27.90 6.29
C LYS A 165 -19.06 28.51 6.20
N SER A 166 -19.28 29.42 5.26
CA SER A 166 -20.56 30.13 5.10
C SER A 166 -21.73 29.21 4.71
N TYR A 167 -21.48 28.01 4.26
CA TYR A 167 -22.50 27.03 3.91
C TYR A 167 -22.99 26.23 5.13
N PHE A 168 -22.33 26.38 6.26
CA PHE A 168 -22.61 25.65 7.48
C PHE A 168 -23.24 26.52 8.56
N GLU A 169 -23.98 25.87 9.46
CA GLU A 169 -24.37 26.37 10.75
C GLU A 169 -24.03 25.37 11.84
N ILE A 170 -23.91 25.83 13.08
CA ILE A 170 -23.63 24.94 14.21
C ILE A 170 -24.92 24.61 14.92
N LYS A 171 -25.25 23.33 15.03
CA LYS A 171 -26.36 22.80 15.79
C LYS A 171 -25.87 21.74 16.77
N ASP A 172 -26.19 21.94 18.05
CA ASP A 172 -25.73 21.03 19.14
C ASP A 172 -24.22 20.78 19.16
N GLY A 173 -23.42 21.79 18.75
CA GLY A 173 -21.97 21.71 18.66
C GLY A 173 -21.44 21.07 17.38
N TYR A 174 -22.30 20.63 16.47
CA TYR A 174 -21.95 19.98 15.21
C TYR A 174 -22.16 20.87 14.00
N PRO A 175 -21.31 20.74 12.97
CA PRO A 175 -21.54 21.39 11.69
C PRO A 175 -22.67 20.69 10.93
N ILE A 176 -23.67 21.44 10.55
CA ILE A 176 -24.71 21.03 9.61
C ILE A 176 -24.76 22.03 8.46
N LEU A 177 -25.24 21.63 7.30
CA LEU A 177 -25.51 22.57 6.22
C LEU A 177 -26.67 23.47 6.60
N ASN A 178 -26.55 24.78 6.35
CA ASN A 178 -27.68 25.65 6.44
C ASN A 178 -28.74 25.26 5.39
N ILE A 179 -30.00 25.60 5.63
CA ILE A 179 -31.13 25.12 4.84
C ILE A 179 -31.02 25.42 3.34
N ASN A 180 -30.46 26.58 2.97
CA ASN A 180 -30.30 26.96 1.57
C ASN A 180 -29.23 26.12 0.90
N SER A 181 -28.10 25.93 1.56
CA SER A 181 -26.98 25.10 1.07
C SER A 181 -27.37 23.64 0.97
N ALA A 182 -28.12 23.12 1.96
CA ALA A 182 -28.62 21.74 1.93
C ALA A 182 -29.57 21.52 0.74
N THR A 183 -30.49 22.44 0.46
CA THR A 183 -31.43 22.36 -0.68
C THR A 183 -30.66 22.38 -2.01
N LEU A 184 -29.75 23.35 -2.20
CA LEU A 184 -28.97 23.46 -3.43
C LEU A 184 -28.08 22.25 -3.68
N LEU A 185 -27.47 21.72 -2.63
CA LEU A 185 -26.60 20.55 -2.72
C LEU A 185 -27.39 19.27 -3.00
N ASN A 186 -28.58 19.17 -2.40
CA ASN A 186 -29.52 18.08 -2.64
C ASN A 186 -29.96 18.03 -4.10
N ASP A 187 -30.37 19.17 -4.67
CA ASP A 187 -30.74 19.30 -6.07
C ASP A 187 -29.56 18.94 -7.01
N TYR A 188 -28.35 19.29 -6.64
CA TYR A 188 -27.17 18.92 -7.42
C TYR A 188 -26.90 17.42 -7.38
N ILE A 189 -26.94 16.81 -6.20
CA ILE A 189 -26.66 15.37 -6.04
C ILE A 189 -27.73 14.52 -6.72
N LEU A 190 -29.01 14.87 -6.56
CA LEU A 190 -30.11 14.10 -7.12
C LEU A 190 -30.29 14.28 -8.62
N TYR A 191 -30.10 15.50 -9.12
CA TYR A 191 -30.48 15.85 -10.49
C TYR A 191 -29.33 16.35 -11.36
N SER A 192 -28.14 16.57 -10.78
CA SER A 192 -26.93 17.09 -11.47
C SER A 192 -27.18 18.37 -12.29
N LYS A 193 -28.17 19.20 -11.89
CA LYS A 193 -28.65 20.36 -12.64
C LYS A 193 -28.35 21.70 -11.99
N ASN A 194 -27.91 21.69 -10.72
CA ASN A 194 -27.74 22.92 -9.98
C ASN A 194 -26.28 23.35 -9.94
N GLU A 195 -25.91 24.35 -10.73
CA GLU A 195 -24.53 24.88 -10.78
C GLU A 195 -24.06 25.44 -9.43
N ASN A 196 -24.97 26.09 -8.68
CA ASN A 196 -24.63 26.56 -7.34
C ASN A 196 -24.39 25.40 -6.37
N GLY A 197 -25.19 24.35 -6.47
CA GLY A 197 -24.98 23.12 -5.71
C GLY A 197 -23.63 22.47 -6.02
N LYS A 198 -23.21 22.50 -7.30
CA LYS A 198 -21.87 22.02 -7.69
C LYS A 198 -20.75 22.83 -7.04
N ILE A 199 -20.89 24.16 -7.02
CA ILE A 199 -19.89 25.04 -6.38
C ILE A 199 -19.78 24.74 -4.89
N ILE A 200 -20.90 24.56 -4.20
CA ILE A 200 -20.93 24.15 -2.78
C ILE A 200 -20.26 22.80 -2.60
N TYR A 201 -20.62 21.81 -3.41
CA TYR A 201 -20.04 20.46 -3.39
C TYR A 201 -18.53 20.49 -3.54
N ASP A 202 -18.03 21.16 -4.59
CA ASP A 202 -16.61 21.23 -4.89
C ASP A 202 -15.83 21.97 -3.79
N SER A 203 -16.43 23.03 -3.20
CA SER A 203 -15.82 23.78 -2.10
C SER A 203 -15.71 22.94 -0.82
N ILE A 204 -16.79 22.28 -0.42
CA ILE A 204 -16.80 21.40 0.77
C ILE A 204 -15.87 20.23 0.56
N LYS A 205 -15.94 19.58 -0.61
CA LYS A 205 -15.06 18.43 -0.95
C LYS A 205 -13.59 18.82 -0.90
N THR A 206 -13.24 20.01 -1.41
CA THR A 206 -11.86 20.49 -1.42
C THR A 206 -11.37 20.79 -0.01
N ASP A 207 -12.15 21.51 0.79
CA ASP A 207 -11.79 21.86 2.16
C ASP A 207 -11.64 20.60 3.02
N TYR A 208 -12.60 19.69 2.98
CA TYR A 208 -12.56 18.45 3.74
C TYR A 208 -11.39 17.55 3.33
N ARG A 209 -11.10 17.46 2.02
CA ARG A 209 -9.93 16.71 1.51
C ARG A 209 -8.62 17.28 2.04
N ASN A 210 -8.47 18.60 2.07
CA ASN A 210 -7.26 19.24 2.59
C ASN A 210 -7.10 18.96 4.08
N ALA A 211 -8.17 19.15 4.86
CA ALA A 211 -8.17 18.85 6.29
C ALA A 211 -7.89 17.36 6.56
N TYR A 212 -8.41 16.44 5.74
CA TYR A 212 -8.09 15.02 5.82
C TYR A 212 -6.60 14.75 5.62
N LYS A 213 -5.98 15.38 4.61
CA LYS A 213 -4.54 15.25 4.37
C LYS A 213 -3.72 15.80 5.54
N ASP A 214 -4.14 16.89 6.13
CA ASP A 214 -3.48 17.46 7.31
C ASP A 214 -3.54 16.48 8.49
N CYS A 215 -4.71 15.87 8.75
CA CYS A 215 -4.86 14.85 9.79
C CYS A 215 -3.99 13.61 9.53
N MET A 216 -3.95 13.14 8.28
CA MET A 216 -3.10 12.01 7.89
C MET A 216 -1.61 12.34 8.05
N ASN A 217 -1.20 13.55 7.70
CA ASN A 217 0.17 14.02 7.89
C ASN A 217 0.54 14.10 9.39
N ASP A 218 -0.37 14.60 10.22
CA ASP A 218 -0.21 14.61 11.68
C ASP A 218 0.09 13.19 12.21
N ILE A 219 -0.69 12.19 11.79
CA ILE A 219 -0.47 10.80 12.20
C ILE A 219 0.87 10.30 11.70
N GLN A 220 1.19 10.48 10.43
CA GLN A 220 2.43 10.01 9.81
C GLN A 220 3.68 10.66 10.40
N THR A 221 3.54 11.88 10.93
CA THR A 221 4.63 12.58 11.62
C THR A 221 4.72 12.25 13.10
N SER A 222 3.71 11.60 13.66
CA SER A 222 3.70 11.19 15.08
C SER A 222 4.85 10.22 15.39
N LYS A 223 5.34 10.29 16.62
CA LYS A 223 6.44 9.44 17.09
C LYS A 223 6.10 7.96 16.93
N SER A 224 4.92 7.55 17.37
CA SER A 224 4.47 6.15 17.33
C SER A 224 4.44 5.60 15.89
N TYR A 225 3.91 6.37 14.93
CA TYR A 225 3.87 5.96 13.54
C TYR A 225 5.27 5.85 12.94
N LYS A 226 6.13 6.83 13.18
CA LYS A 226 7.52 6.84 12.69
C LYS A 226 8.34 5.67 13.23
N GLU A 227 8.22 5.36 14.51
CA GLU A 227 8.90 4.22 15.12
C GLU A 227 8.45 2.90 14.51
N THR A 228 7.13 2.73 14.35
CA THR A 228 6.55 1.53 13.72
C THR A 228 6.95 1.41 12.26
N LEU A 229 6.93 2.51 11.51
CA LEU A 229 7.35 2.56 10.10
C LEU A 229 8.84 2.24 9.95
N THR A 230 9.68 2.78 10.83
CA THR A 230 11.11 2.49 10.84
C THR A 230 11.37 1.00 11.10
N LYS A 231 10.68 0.43 12.09
CA LYS A 231 10.76 -1.01 12.37
C LYS A 231 10.35 -1.83 11.14
N PHE A 232 9.17 -1.54 10.57
CA PHE A 232 8.68 -2.22 9.37
C PHE A 232 9.68 -2.16 8.21
N ASN A 233 10.23 -0.98 7.91
CA ASN A 233 11.17 -0.80 6.82
C ASN A 233 12.49 -1.55 7.05
N ASN A 234 13.01 -1.54 8.27
CA ASN A 234 14.24 -2.25 8.61
C ASN A 234 14.07 -3.76 8.46
N GLU A 235 12.98 -4.32 8.97
CA GLU A 235 12.68 -5.75 8.87
C GLU A 235 12.43 -6.16 7.42
N LYS A 236 11.64 -5.39 6.68
CA LYS A 236 11.39 -5.60 5.25
C LYS A 236 12.69 -5.58 4.44
N ASN A 237 13.56 -4.60 4.69
CA ASN A 237 14.86 -4.50 4.00
C ASN A 237 15.74 -5.71 4.33
N THR A 238 15.74 -6.18 5.57
CA THR A 238 16.48 -7.39 5.97
C THR A 238 15.98 -8.62 5.21
N ILE A 239 14.65 -8.79 5.08
CA ILE A 239 14.07 -9.88 4.26
C ILE A 239 14.51 -9.75 2.80
N LEU A 240 14.42 -8.56 2.22
CA LEU A 240 14.80 -8.32 0.83
C LEU A 240 16.30 -8.60 0.58
N MET A 241 17.17 -8.16 1.50
CA MET A 241 18.61 -8.43 1.40
C MET A 241 18.91 -9.91 1.54
N THR A 242 18.27 -10.62 2.46
CA THR A 242 18.43 -12.06 2.64
C THR A 242 18.03 -12.82 1.37
N ARG A 243 16.88 -12.48 0.79
CA ARG A 243 16.41 -13.09 -0.46
C ARG A 243 17.31 -12.75 -1.65
N GLY A 244 17.79 -11.52 -1.74
CA GLY A 244 18.75 -11.10 -2.75
C GLY A 244 20.07 -11.88 -2.65
N SER A 245 20.57 -12.10 -1.45
CA SER A 245 21.76 -12.90 -1.20
C SER A 245 21.57 -14.35 -1.63
N PHE A 246 20.42 -14.96 -1.36
CA PHE A 246 20.09 -16.31 -1.83
C PHE A 246 20.07 -16.42 -3.34
N LEU A 247 19.56 -15.40 -4.04
CA LEU A 247 19.56 -15.36 -5.49
C LEU A 247 20.97 -15.30 -6.07
N ILE A 248 21.84 -14.48 -5.49
CA ILE A 248 23.25 -14.37 -5.90
C ILE A 248 23.99 -15.69 -5.65
N ILE A 249 23.85 -16.27 -4.46
CA ILE A 249 24.48 -17.57 -4.11
C ILE A 249 23.94 -18.65 -5.04
N GLY A 250 22.64 -18.71 -5.28
CA GLY A 250 22.02 -19.64 -6.22
C GLY A 250 22.60 -19.53 -7.62
N TYR A 251 22.81 -18.31 -8.12
CA TYR A 251 23.41 -18.07 -9.43
C TYR A 251 24.87 -18.55 -9.49
N ILE A 252 25.68 -18.26 -8.46
CA ILE A 252 27.08 -18.71 -8.38
C ILE A 252 27.14 -20.24 -8.35
N LEU A 253 26.33 -20.90 -7.52
CA LEU A 253 26.28 -22.34 -7.43
C LEU A 253 25.79 -22.99 -8.73
N ALA A 254 24.74 -22.44 -9.36
CA ALA A 254 24.24 -22.92 -10.64
C ALA A 254 25.30 -22.82 -11.73
N THR A 255 26.09 -21.75 -11.77
CA THR A 255 27.18 -21.55 -12.69
C THR A 255 28.27 -22.62 -12.45
N ALA A 256 28.68 -22.82 -11.20
CA ALA A 256 29.70 -23.84 -10.84
C ALA A 256 29.21 -25.26 -11.21
N ILE A 257 27.97 -25.61 -10.91
CA ILE A 257 27.36 -26.88 -11.28
C ILE A 257 27.32 -27.07 -12.79
N SER A 258 26.94 -26.04 -13.53
CA SER A 258 26.91 -26.09 -15.01
C SER A 258 28.29 -26.37 -15.59
N TYR A 259 29.32 -25.69 -15.10
CA TYR A 259 30.73 -25.97 -15.55
C TYR A 259 31.21 -27.37 -15.26
N ILE A 260 30.70 -28.02 -14.21
CA ILE A 260 31.09 -29.41 -13.86
C ILE A 260 30.24 -30.41 -14.66
N LEU A 261 28.95 -30.22 -14.76
CA LEU A 261 28.03 -31.18 -15.37
C LEU A 261 28.07 -31.18 -16.90
N PHE A 262 28.21 -30.02 -17.55
CA PHE A 262 28.23 -29.97 -19.01
C PHE A 262 29.32 -30.84 -19.67
N PRO A 263 30.57 -30.78 -19.23
CA PRO A 263 31.59 -31.66 -19.80
C PRO A 263 31.36 -33.15 -19.53
N LEU A 264 30.57 -33.48 -18.49
CA LEU A 264 30.26 -34.89 -18.16
C LEU A 264 29.08 -35.43 -19.00
N ILE A 265 28.12 -34.58 -19.36
CA ILE A 265 26.92 -34.98 -20.10
C ILE A 265 27.17 -34.95 -21.63
N PHE A 266 28.02 -34.05 -22.12
CA PHE A 266 28.28 -33.84 -23.55
C PHE A 266 29.68 -34.38 -23.98
N LYS A 267 30.21 -35.32 -23.25
CA LYS A 267 31.32 -36.16 -23.68
C LYS A 267 30.78 -37.23 -24.63
#